data_54689c56590f9899a2885db9074ad55c
#
_entry.id   54689c56590f9899a2885db9074ad55c
#
_cell.length_a   1.000
_cell.length_b   1.000
_cell.length_c   1.000
_cell.angle_alpha   90.00
_cell.angle_beta   90.00
_cell.angle_gamma   90.00
#
_symmetry.space_group_name_H-M   'P 1'
#
loop_
_entity.id
_entity.type
_entity.pdbx_description
1 polymer ?
#
loop_
_entity_poly.entity_id
_entity_poly.type
_entity_poly.pdbx_seq_one_letter_code
_entity_poly.pdbx_strand_id
1 'polypeptide(L)'
;YELLADSLPENMILSHDLLECSVIRTGHASDIRVYDSVPKDMVSYYKREHRWIRGDWQLLKMLPSPALGWLDRFKILDNLRRSLNAPFFILILLSSLFLSPVKSAVLLSILIVIYLFPIFATFVKQLFFGIVLKGNVRYYSGAMPPVFTMLWTTLAELVFLPYAAVNALDAIVRALYRLFVSKKHLLDWVTAAQAEQE
;
A
#
# COMPACT_ATOMS: atom_id res chain seq x y z
N TYR A 1 -23.71 1.93 -14.19
CA TYR A 1 -23.71 3.21 -13.43
C TYR A 1 -24.92 3.27 -12.49
N GLU A 2 -26.12 2.91 -12.97
CA GLU A 2 -27.36 2.91 -12.17
C GLU A 2 -27.28 2.01 -10.94
N LEU A 3 -26.61 0.84 -11.04
CA LEU A 3 -26.43 -0.09 -9.91
C LEU A 3 -25.51 0.46 -8.80
N LEU A 4 -24.68 1.44 -9.10
CA LEU A 4 -23.78 2.08 -8.15
C LEU A 4 -24.36 3.33 -7.51
N ALA A 5 -25.22 4.05 -8.22
CA ALA A 5 -25.76 5.35 -7.78
C ALA A 5 -26.48 5.24 -6.42
N ASP A 6 -27.23 4.13 -6.20
CA ASP A 6 -27.93 3.91 -4.94
C ASP A 6 -27.06 3.26 -3.84
N SER A 7 -25.88 2.75 -4.20
CA SER A 7 -25.03 1.98 -3.29
C SER A 7 -23.88 2.78 -2.71
N LEU A 8 -23.48 3.86 -3.39
CA LEU A 8 -22.35 4.69 -2.99
C LEU A 8 -22.82 6.04 -2.44
N PRO A 9 -22.33 6.44 -1.28
CA PRO A 9 -22.69 7.75 -0.73
C PRO A 9 -22.08 8.86 -1.59
N GLU A 10 -22.91 9.77 -2.06
CA GLU A 10 -22.46 10.94 -2.83
C GLU A 10 -21.48 11.79 -2.02
N ASN A 11 -20.43 12.29 -2.69
CA ASN A 11 -19.47 13.24 -2.15
C ASN A 11 -18.73 12.79 -0.87
N MET A 12 -18.60 11.48 -0.61
CA MET A 12 -17.99 10.98 0.62
C MET A 12 -16.66 10.26 0.42
N ILE A 13 -16.42 9.67 -0.75
CA ILE A 13 -15.31 8.73 -0.97
C ILE A 13 -14.42 9.24 -2.09
N LEU A 14 -13.13 9.37 -1.79
CA LEU A 14 -12.11 9.90 -2.70
C LEU A 14 -11.65 8.87 -3.74
N SER A 15 -11.64 7.59 -3.39
CA SER A 15 -11.28 6.47 -4.27
C SER A 15 -12.37 5.41 -4.22
N HIS A 16 -12.99 5.14 -5.37
CA HIS A 16 -14.11 4.21 -5.49
C HIS A 16 -13.69 2.81 -5.97
N ASP A 17 -12.46 2.66 -6.49
CA ASP A 17 -12.01 1.48 -7.24
C ASP A 17 -12.30 0.17 -6.50
N LEU A 18 -12.00 0.11 -5.20
CA LEU A 18 -12.22 -1.08 -4.39
C LEU A 18 -13.70 -1.39 -4.19
N LEU A 19 -14.53 -0.36 -3.96
CA LEU A 19 -15.99 -0.53 -3.80
C LEU A 19 -16.65 -0.90 -5.10
N GLU A 20 -16.28 -0.26 -6.20
CA GLU A 20 -16.79 -0.58 -7.52
C GLU A 20 -16.51 -2.04 -7.86
N CYS A 21 -15.26 -2.49 -7.67
CA CYS A 21 -14.88 -3.88 -7.85
C CYS A 21 -15.71 -4.84 -6.98
N SER A 22 -16.04 -4.45 -5.75
CA SER A 22 -16.78 -5.27 -4.81
C SER A 22 -18.25 -5.38 -5.16
N VAL A 23 -18.87 -4.30 -5.61
CA VAL A 23 -20.31 -4.24 -5.93
C VAL A 23 -20.59 -4.77 -7.34
N ILE A 24 -19.80 -4.35 -8.36
CA ILE A 24 -20.03 -4.71 -9.76
C ILE A 24 -19.40 -6.06 -10.13
N ARG A 25 -18.48 -6.59 -9.32
CA ARG A 25 -17.72 -7.83 -9.61
C ARG A 25 -16.98 -7.75 -10.94
N THR A 26 -16.00 -6.86 -11.00
CA THR A 26 -15.19 -6.64 -12.21
C THR A 26 -14.44 -7.89 -12.65
N GLY A 27 -14.39 -8.09 -13.97
CA GLY A 27 -13.61 -9.15 -14.60
C GLY A 27 -12.24 -8.65 -15.08
N HIS A 28 -11.29 -9.57 -15.26
CA HIS A 28 -9.97 -9.27 -15.82
C HIS A 28 -9.95 -9.53 -17.33
N ALA A 29 -9.66 -8.50 -18.12
CA ALA A 29 -9.42 -8.61 -19.56
C ALA A 29 -7.92 -8.79 -19.82
N SER A 30 -7.47 -10.03 -20.02
CA SER A 30 -6.05 -10.38 -20.15
C SER A 30 -5.43 -10.00 -21.49
N ASP A 31 -6.24 -9.69 -22.49
CA ASP A 31 -5.88 -9.30 -23.85
C ASP A 31 -5.73 -7.77 -24.02
N ILE A 32 -6.21 -6.99 -23.05
CA ILE A 32 -6.12 -5.53 -23.07
C ILE A 32 -4.93 -5.08 -22.19
N ARG A 33 -4.04 -4.28 -22.77
CA ARG A 33 -2.92 -3.66 -22.05
C ARG A 33 -3.08 -2.15 -22.06
N VAL A 34 -3.13 -1.56 -20.88
CA VAL A 34 -3.13 -0.11 -20.69
C VAL A 34 -1.79 0.30 -20.10
N TYR A 35 -1.19 1.33 -20.65
CA TYR A 35 0.07 1.91 -20.17
C TYR A 35 -0.24 3.22 -19.47
N ASP A 36 0.20 3.34 -18.23
CA ASP A 36 0.09 4.56 -17.42
C ASP A 36 1.48 5.06 -17.03
N SER A 37 1.59 6.36 -16.76
CA SER A 37 2.84 6.97 -16.31
C SER A 37 3.05 6.76 -14.81
N VAL A 38 4.29 6.55 -14.41
CA VAL A 38 4.69 6.55 -13.00
C VAL A 38 5.08 7.97 -12.56
N PRO A 39 4.95 8.34 -11.28
CA PRO A 39 5.44 9.61 -10.76
C PRO A 39 6.93 9.79 -11.05
N LYS A 40 7.31 10.98 -11.49
CA LYS A 40 8.70 11.29 -11.87
C LYS A 40 9.64 11.44 -10.68
N ASP A 41 9.10 11.78 -9.51
CA ASP A 41 9.86 12.04 -8.30
C ASP A 41 9.15 11.51 -7.05
N MET A 42 9.88 11.48 -5.93
CA MET A 42 9.38 10.95 -4.66
C MET A 42 8.29 11.82 -4.03
N VAL A 43 8.30 13.13 -4.27
CA VAL A 43 7.28 14.03 -3.72
C VAL A 43 5.94 13.74 -4.36
N SER A 44 5.91 13.64 -5.69
CA SER A 44 4.70 13.30 -6.46
C SER A 44 4.20 11.89 -6.11
N TYR A 45 5.13 10.93 -5.87
CA TYR A 45 4.79 9.60 -5.39
C TYR A 45 4.06 9.65 -4.05
N TYR A 46 4.61 10.35 -3.04
CA TYR A 46 4.00 10.43 -1.71
C TYR A 46 2.74 11.29 -1.67
N LYS A 47 2.61 12.33 -2.51
CA LYS A 47 1.34 13.05 -2.69
C LYS A 47 0.23 12.12 -3.19
N ARG A 48 0.55 11.22 -4.13
CA ARG A 48 -0.37 10.19 -4.64
C ARG A 48 -0.74 9.17 -3.57
N GLU A 49 0.26 8.65 -2.85
CA GLU A 49 0.07 7.71 -1.74
C GLU A 49 -0.80 8.31 -0.63
N HIS A 50 -0.55 9.56 -0.24
CA HIS A 50 -1.36 10.30 0.73
C HIS A 50 -2.84 10.34 0.33
N ARG A 51 -3.12 10.59 -0.96
CA ARG A 51 -4.49 10.57 -1.47
C ARG A 51 -5.11 9.18 -1.34
N TRP A 52 -4.39 8.12 -1.71
CA TRP A 52 -4.87 6.76 -1.61
C TRP A 52 -5.16 6.35 -0.17
N ILE A 53 -4.25 6.63 0.75
CA ILE A 53 -4.45 6.37 2.19
C ILE A 53 -5.71 7.08 2.69
N ARG A 54 -5.92 8.35 2.32
CA ARG A 54 -7.15 9.06 2.72
C ARG A 54 -8.41 8.38 2.18
N GLY A 55 -8.39 7.98 0.92
CA GLY A 55 -9.48 7.23 0.30
C GLY A 55 -9.78 5.93 1.04
N ASP A 56 -8.76 5.13 1.31
CA ASP A 56 -8.90 3.87 2.04
C ASP A 56 -9.53 4.07 3.43
N TRP A 57 -9.10 5.10 4.18
CA TRP A 57 -9.63 5.38 5.53
C TRP A 57 -11.06 5.93 5.50
N GLN A 58 -11.50 6.54 4.41
CA GLN A 58 -12.89 6.94 4.23
C GLN A 58 -13.82 5.72 4.11
N LEU A 59 -13.31 4.58 3.60
CA LEU A 59 -14.07 3.33 3.49
C LEU A 59 -14.46 2.71 4.84
N LEU A 60 -13.90 3.18 5.97
CA LEU A 60 -14.30 2.72 7.31
C LEU A 60 -15.82 2.80 7.54
N LYS A 61 -16.48 3.84 7.01
CA LYS A 61 -17.94 3.98 7.13
C LYS A 61 -18.73 2.92 6.34
N MET A 62 -18.09 2.32 5.34
CA MET A 62 -18.72 1.32 4.50
C MET A 62 -18.61 -0.10 5.08
N LEU A 63 -17.70 -0.33 6.03
CA LEU A 63 -17.50 -1.66 6.63
C LEU A 63 -18.79 -2.31 7.18
N PRO A 64 -19.72 -1.58 7.81
CA PRO A 64 -20.97 -2.16 8.28
C PRO A 64 -21.99 -2.44 7.17
N SER A 65 -21.77 -1.96 5.94
CA SER A 65 -22.72 -2.09 4.84
C SER A 65 -23.06 -3.57 4.55
N PRO A 66 -24.33 -3.93 4.42
CA PRO A 66 -24.74 -5.28 4.03
C PRO A 66 -24.37 -5.62 2.58
N ALA A 67 -24.09 -4.62 1.75
CA ALA A 67 -23.65 -4.82 0.36
C ALA A 67 -22.25 -5.43 0.25
N LEU A 68 -21.41 -5.33 1.31
CA LEU A 68 -20.06 -5.85 1.32
C LEU A 68 -19.99 -7.27 1.87
N GLY A 69 -19.41 -8.18 1.08
CA GLY A 69 -19.04 -9.52 1.53
C GLY A 69 -17.86 -9.51 2.53
N TRP A 70 -17.60 -10.66 3.14
CA TRP A 70 -16.48 -10.78 4.08
C TRP A 70 -15.12 -10.51 3.41
N LEU A 71 -14.95 -10.92 2.16
CA LEU A 71 -13.72 -10.71 1.40
C LEU A 71 -13.49 -9.21 1.12
N ASP A 72 -14.54 -8.47 0.83
CA ASP A 72 -14.46 -7.03 0.55
C ASP A 72 -14.08 -6.26 1.82
N ARG A 73 -14.68 -6.62 2.95
CA ARG A 73 -14.29 -6.09 4.26
C ARG A 73 -12.84 -6.41 4.60
N PHE A 74 -12.39 -7.65 4.33
CA PHE A 74 -11.01 -8.03 4.52
C PHE A 74 -10.06 -7.18 3.67
N LYS A 75 -10.37 -6.94 2.38
CA LYS A 75 -9.56 -6.09 1.50
C LYS A 75 -9.47 -4.64 2.01
N ILE A 76 -10.58 -4.07 2.47
CA ILE A 76 -10.59 -2.74 3.09
C ILE A 76 -9.66 -2.73 4.30
N LEU A 77 -9.83 -3.65 5.24
CA LEU A 77 -9.00 -3.75 6.44
C LEU A 77 -7.53 -3.97 6.12
N ASP A 78 -7.21 -4.76 5.09
CA ASP A 78 -5.83 -4.96 4.65
C ASP A 78 -5.20 -3.69 4.07
N ASN A 79 -5.96 -2.87 3.32
CA ASN A 79 -5.48 -1.57 2.87
C ASN A 79 -5.17 -0.64 4.07
N LEU A 80 -6.07 -0.58 5.06
CA LEU A 80 -5.83 0.19 6.29
C LEU A 80 -4.58 -0.30 7.03
N ARG A 81 -4.43 -1.63 7.18
CA ARG A 81 -3.25 -2.24 7.79
C ARG A 81 -1.97 -1.85 7.05
N ARG A 82 -1.98 -1.87 5.70
CA ARG A 82 -0.80 -1.51 4.89
C ARG A 82 -0.35 -0.07 5.12
N SER A 83 -1.28 0.86 5.23
CA SER A 83 -0.97 2.28 5.51
C SER A 83 -0.35 2.50 6.89
N LEU A 84 -0.54 1.57 7.83
CA LEU A 84 0.03 1.61 9.17
C LEU A 84 1.44 0.98 9.27
N ASN A 85 1.92 0.31 8.23
CA ASN A 85 3.22 -0.39 8.30
C ASN A 85 4.38 0.57 8.62
N ALA A 86 4.51 1.68 7.89
CA ALA A 86 5.59 2.65 8.15
C ALA A 86 5.49 3.31 9.53
N PRO A 87 4.32 3.81 9.99
CA PRO A 87 4.14 4.30 11.36
C PRO A 87 4.51 3.28 12.44
N PHE A 88 4.04 2.04 12.33
CA PHE A 88 4.36 1.00 13.30
C PHE A 88 5.83 0.62 13.29
N PHE A 89 6.46 0.60 12.12
CA PHE A 89 7.89 0.32 12.02
C PHE A 89 8.71 1.38 12.76
N ILE A 90 8.41 2.66 12.55
CA ILE A 90 9.06 3.75 13.29
C ILE A 90 8.77 3.64 14.79
N LEU A 91 7.53 3.35 15.19
CA LEU A 91 7.18 3.16 16.59
C LEU A 91 8.00 2.04 17.24
N ILE A 92 8.17 0.91 16.55
CA ILE A 92 8.98 -0.21 17.04
C ILE A 92 10.45 0.18 17.14
N LEU A 93 11.01 0.88 16.15
CA LEU A 93 12.39 1.38 16.21
C LEU A 93 12.59 2.31 17.40
N LEU A 94 11.70 3.26 17.61
CA LEU A 94 11.78 4.19 18.74
C LEU A 94 11.61 3.46 20.08
N SER A 95 10.66 2.52 20.17
CA SER A 95 10.47 1.75 21.41
C SER A 95 11.67 0.88 21.77
N SER A 96 12.43 0.40 20.77
CA SER A 96 13.64 -0.39 21.00
C SER A 96 14.71 0.36 21.79
N LEU A 97 14.71 1.69 21.75
CA LEU A 97 15.64 2.54 22.51
C LEU A 97 15.41 2.51 24.01
N PHE A 98 14.19 2.14 24.46
CA PHE A 98 13.79 2.09 25.86
C PHE A 98 13.80 0.68 26.46
N LEU A 99 14.15 -0.33 25.65
CA LEU A 99 14.20 -1.72 26.06
C LEU A 99 15.61 -2.12 26.52
N SER A 100 15.71 -3.20 27.31
CA SER A 100 17.01 -3.80 27.60
C SER A 100 17.67 -4.30 26.31
N PRO A 101 19.03 -4.33 26.23
CA PRO A 101 19.75 -4.69 25.00
C PRO A 101 19.29 -6.00 24.37
N VAL A 102 19.00 -7.02 25.20
CA VAL A 102 18.53 -8.33 24.70
C VAL A 102 17.13 -8.20 24.04
N LYS A 103 16.18 -7.53 24.69
CA LYS A 103 14.83 -7.34 24.15
C LYS A 103 14.86 -6.49 22.87
N SER A 104 15.68 -5.44 22.86
CA SER A 104 15.90 -4.61 21.69
C SER A 104 16.47 -5.42 20.53
N ALA A 105 17.51 -6.22 20.76
CA ALA A 105 18.10 -7.07 19.73
C ALA A 105 17.10 -8.07 19.14
N VAL A 106 16.27 -8.70 19.97
CA VAL A 106 15.20 -9.62 19.49
C VAL A 106 14.19 -8.86 18.62
N LEU A 107 13.73 -7.70 19.08
CA LEU A 107 12.74 -6.90 18.35
C LEU A 107 13.26 -6.44 17.00
N LEU A 108 14.49 -5.93 16.96
CA LEU A 108 15.15 -5.50 15.71
C LEU A 108 15.41 -6.69 14.77
N SER A 109 15.77 -7.86 15.31
CA SER A 109 15.93 -9.07 14.50
C SER A 109 14.63 -9.47 13.83
N ILE A 110 13.50 -9.40 14.54
CA ILE A 110 12.16 -9.67 13.97
C ILE A 110 11.87 -8.69 12.82
N LEU A 111 12.14 -7.40 13.00
CA LEU A 111 11.95 -6.41 11.94
C LEU A 111 12.80 -6.70 10.70
N ILE A 112 14.08 -7.03 10.91
CA ILE A 112 14.98 -7.40 9.81
C ILE A 112 14.43 -8.62 9.06
N VAL A 113 13.99 -9.65 9.78
CA VAL A 113 13.40 -10.83 9.16
C VAL A 113 12.16 -10.47 8.35
N ILE A 114 11.25 -9.66 8.88
CA ILE A 114 10.03 -9.23 8.17
C ILE A 114 10.38 -8.52 6.86
N TYR A 115 11.37 -7.62 6.87
CA TYR A 115 11.79 -6.87 5.67
C TYR A 115 12.55 -7.72 4.65
N LEU A 116 13.41 -8.62 5.11
CA LEU A 116 14.21 -9.45 4.21
C LEU A 116 13.47 -10.70 3.73
N PHE A 117 12.45 -11.16 4.46
CA PHE A 117 11.73 -12.38 4.11
C PHE A 117 11.15 -12.39 2.68
N PRO A 118 10.50 -11.33 2.17
CA PRO A 118 9.99 -11.32 0.80
C PRO A 118 11.11 -11.46 -0.25
N ILE A 119 12.27 -10.82 0.00
CA ILE A 119 13.44 -10.92 -0.89
C ILE A 119 13.96 -12.35 -0.87
N PHE A 120 14.13 -12.93 0.31
CA PHE A 120 14.58 -14.32 0.49
C PHE A 120 13.59 -15.30 -0.15
N ALA A 121 12.29 -15.14 0.08
CA ALA A 121 11.26 -15.99 -0.51
C ALA A 121 11.28 -15.92 -2.05
N THR A 122 11.44 -14.71 -2.61
CA THR A 122 11.56 -14.53 -4.06
C THR A 122 12.82 -15.20 -4.60
N PHE A 123 13.95 -15.04 -3.94
CA PHE A 123 15.20 -15.69 -4.31
C PHE A 123 15.09 -17.22 -4.30
N VAL A 124 14.57 -17.79 -3.21
CA VAL A 124 14.36 -19.24 -3.06
C VAL A 124 13.41 -19.74 -4.15
N LYS A 125 12.32 -19.02 -4.42
CA LYS A 125 11.39 -19.34 -5.49
C LYS A 125 12.11 -19.40 -6.86
N GLN A 126 12.92 -18.41 -7.19
CA GLN A 126 13.65 -18.40 -8.47
C GLN A 126 14.66 -19.55 -8.56
N LEU A 127 15.37 -19.86 -7.47
CA LEU A 127 16.27 -21.01 -7.43
C LEU A 127 15.51 -22.33 -7.62
N PHE A 128 14.41 -22.52 -6.90
CA PHE A 128 13.60 -23.75 -6.99
C PHE A 128 13.08 -23.96 -8.40
N PHE A 129 12.48 -22.96 -9.01
CA PHE A 129 12.01 -23.07 -10.40
C PHE A 129 13.16 -23.27 -11.39
N GLY A 130 14.32 -22.64 -11.15
CA GLY A 130 15.53 -22.88 -11.97
C GLY A 130 15.98 -24.33 -11.91
N ILE A 131 15.97 -24.96 -10.73
CA ILE A 131 16.34 -26.37 -10.57
C ILE A 131 15.31 -27.27 -11.25
N VAL A 132 14.01 -27.06 -10.99
CA VAL A 132 12.92 -27.87 -11.54
C VAL A 132 12.86 -27.80 -13.08
N LEU A 133 13.05 -26.60 -13.64
CA LEU A 133 13.01 -26.37 -15.09
C LEU A 133 14.36 -26.62 -15.77
N LYS A 134 15.37 -27.15 -15.05
CA LYS A 134 16.76 -27.33 -15.53
C LYS A 134 17.28 -26.04 -16.18
N GLY A 135 17.08 -24.91 -15.48
CA GLY A 135 17.43 -23.57 -15.96
C GLY A 135 18.92 -23.47 -16.27
N ASN A 136 19.22 -22.85 -17.38
CA ASN A 136 20.56 -22.50 -17.79
C ASN A 136 20.89 -21.03 -17.42
N VAL A 137 22.07 -20.55 -17.81
CA VAL A 137 22.53 -19.18 -17.59
C VAL A 137 21.49 -18.15 -18.07
N ARG A 138 20.82 -18.41 -19.19
CA ARG A 138 19.78 -17.53 -19.75
C ARG A 138 18.54 -17.44 -18.84
N TYR A 139 18.16 -18.54 -18.18
CA TYR A 139 17.10 -18.52 -17.19
C TYR A 139 17.45 -17.61 -16.01
N TYR A 140 18.62 -17.81 -15.40
CA TYR A 140 19.05 -17.04 -14.24
C TYR A 140 19.28 -15.56 -14.55
N SER A 141 19.79 -15.23 -15.74
CA SER A 141 19.93 -13.84 -16.17
C SER A 141 18.60 -13.10 -16.25
N GLY A 142 17.49 -13.81 -16.55
CA GLY A 142 16.15 -13.25 -16.53
C GLY A 142 15.46 -13.29 -15.16
N ALA A 143 15.82 -14.28 -14.33
CA ALA A 143 15.18 -14.53 -13.04
C ALA A 143 15.76 -13.69 -11.87
N MET A 144 17.04 -13.29 -11.97
CA MET A 144 17.70 -12.52 -10.90
C MET A 144 17.37 -11.03 -10.85
N PRO A 145 17.18 -10.29 -11.97
CA PRO A 145 16.84 -8.87 -11.92
C PRO A 145 15.69 -8.51 -10.97
N PRO A 146 14.57 -9.25 -10.90
CA PRO A 146 13.50 -8.97 -9.93
C PRO A 146 13.98 -9.01 -8.46
N VAL A 147 14.91 -9.90 -8.12
CA VAL A 147 15.49 -10.00 -6.76
C VAL A 147 16.31 -8.75 -6.44
N PHE A 148 17.16 -8.30 -7.37
CA PHE A 148 17.94 -7.08 -7.21
C PHE A 148 17.05 -5.83 -7.16
N THR A 149 16.03 -5.76 -8.01
CA THR A 149 15.05 -4.67 -7.96
C THR A 149 14.36 -4.62 -6.61
N MET A 150 13.92 -5.77 -6.08
CA MET A 150 13.26 -5.86 -4.79
C MET A 150 14.21 -5.46 -3.64
N LEU A 151 15.47 -5.86 -3.69
CA LEU A 151 16.48 -5.42 -2.73
C LEU A 151 16.64 -3.89 -2.77
N TRP A 152 16.78 -3.32 -3.97
CA TRP A 152 16.95 -1.89 -4.14
C TRP A 152 15.73 -1.08 -3.69
N THR A 153 14.52 -1.53 -4.03
CA THR A 153 13.28 -0.89 -3.57
C THR A 153 13.14 -0.95 -2.06
N THR A 154 13.47 -2.09 -1.43
CA THR A 154 13.45 -2.23 0.04
C THR A 154 14.44 -1.29 0.72
N LEU A 155 15.65 -1.11 0.16
CA LEU A 155 16.62 -0.14 0.67
C LEU A 155 16.09 1.30 0.55
N ALA A 156 15.49 1.65 -0.60
CA ALA A 156 14.88 2.94 -0.79
C ALA A 156 13.73 3.18 0.20
N GLU A 157 12.85 2.20 0.40
CA GLU A 157 11.76 2.26 1.39
C GLU A 157 12.29 2.51 2.82
N LEU A 158 13.40 1.88 3.20
CA LEU A 158 14.02 2.11 4.52
C LEU A 158 14.57 3.53 4.66
N VAL A 159 15.18 4.08 3.61
CA VAL A 159 15.68 5.47 3.61
C VAL A 159 14.53 6.47 3.76
N PHE A 160 13.43 6.25 3.04
CA PHE A 160 12.26 7.13 3.07
C PHE A 160 11.25 6.79 4.18
N LEU A 161 11.53 5.78 5.00
CA LEU A 161 10.63 5.31 6.04
C LEU A 161 10.09 6.40 6.99
N PRO A 162 10.92 7.35 7.50
CA PRO A 162 10.40 8.42 8.36
C PRO A 162 9.42 9.32 7.63
N TYR A 163 9.71 9.65 6.37
CA TYR A 163 8.82 10.46 5.55
C TYR A 163 7.50 9.73 5.26
N ALA A 164 7.57 8.44 4.88
CA ALA A 164 6.41 7.60 4.65
C ALA A 164 5.52 7.50 5.90
N ALA A 165 6.11 7.37 7.08
CA ALA A 165 5.38 7.29 8.34
C ALA A 165 4.63 8.60 8.64
N VAL A 166 5.28 9.74 8.50
CA VAL A 166 4.64 11.05 8.70
C VAL A 166 3.54 11.28 7.67
N ASN A 167 3.81 10.99 6.40
CA ASN A 167 2.83 11.11 5.31
C ASN A 167 1.58 10.25 5.55
N ALA A 168 1.76 9.00 5.98
CA ALA A 168 0.67 8.11 6.30
C ALA A 168 -0.14 8.60 7.51
N LEU A 169 0.53 9.01 8.60
CA LEU A 169 -0.16 9.53 9.79
C LEU A 169 -0.95 10.80 9.47
N ASP A 170 -0.38 11.76 8.73
CA ASP A 170 -1.09 12.96 8.31
C ASP A 170 -2.33 12.62 7.47
N ALA A 171 -2.19 11.71 6.49
CA ALA A 171 -3.29 11.25 5.67
C ALA A 171 -4.42 10.60 6.50
N ILE A 172 -4.06 9.73 7.45
CA ILE A 172 -4.99 9.04 8.35
C ILE A 172 -5.74 10.05 9.23
N VAL A 173 -5.00 10.91 9.91
CA VAL A 173 -5.59 11.91 10.82
C VAL A 173 -6.54 12.85 10.06
N ARG A 174 -6.14 13.34 8.90
CA ARG A 174 -7.00 14.18 8.04
C ARG A 174 -8.24 13.44 7.58
N ALA A 175 -8.10 12.17 7.16
CA ALA A 175 -9.24 11.35 6.73
C ALA A 175 -10.24 11.17 7.87
N LEU A 176 -9.78 10.75 9.05
CA LEU A 176 -10.62 10.52 10.22
C LEU A 176 -11.28 11.82 10.72
N TYR A 177 -10.51 12.90 10.82
CA TYR A 177 -11.04 14.21 11.22
C TYR A 177 -12.14 14.70 10.26
N ARG A 178 -11.87 14.61 8.93
CA ARG A 178 -12.85 15.01 7.93
C ARG A 178 -14.07 14.08 7.91
N LEU A 179 -13.89 12.80 8.14
CA LEU A 179 -14.96 11.81 8.12
C LEU A 179 -15.91 11.90 9.32
N PHE A 180 -15.36 12.11 10.52
CA PHE A 180 -16.12 12.04 11.76
C PHE A 180 -16.42 13.39 12.41
N VAL A 181 -15.56 14.41 12.20
CA VAL A 181 -15.66 15.69 12.88
C VAL A 181 -16.16 16.79 11.94
N SER A 182 -15.35 17.19 10.95
CA SER A 182 -15.69 18.36 10.12
C SER A 182 -16.76 18.07 9.06
N LYS A 183 -16.81 16.85 8.55
CA LYS A 183 -17.70 16.42 7.45
C LYS A 183 -17.59 17.29 6.18
N LYS A 184 -16.48 18.01 6.02
CA LYS A 184 -16.20 18.92 4.90
C LYS A 184 -14.90 18.52 4.22
N HIS A 185 -14.74 18.91 2.94
CA HIS A 185 -13.49 18.72 2.18
C HIS A 185 -13.07 17.24 2.03
N LEU A 186 -14.06 16.34 1.94
CA LEU A 186 -13.80 14.91 1.81
C LEU A 186 -13.16 14.56 0.45
N LEU A 187 -13.55 15.29 -0.60
CA LEU A 187 -13.09 15.04 -1.98
C LEU A 187 -11.94 15.96 -2.43
N ASP A 188 -11.41 16.82 -1.56
CA ASP A 188 -10.30 17.69 -1.93
C ASP A 188 -9.07 16.87 -2.27
N TRP A 189 -8.61 16.97 -3.52
CA TRP A 189 -7.41 16.33 -4.01
C TRP A 189 -6.77 17.12 -5.15
N VAL A 190 -5.47 16.92 -5.35
CA VAL A 190 -4.70 17.49 -6.45
C VAL A 190 -4.43 16.37 -7.44
N THR A 191 -4.59 16.61 -8.72
CA THR A 191 -4.26 15.62 -9.76
C THR A 191 -2.76 15.34 -9.78
N ALA A 192 -2.34 14.17 -10.27
CA ALA A 192 -0.92 13.86 -10.41
C ALA A 192 -0.20 14.92 -11.27
N ALA A 193 -0.85 15.37 -12.35
CA ALA A 193 -0.31 16.42 -13.24
C ALA A 193 -0.17 17.79 -12.54
N GLN A 194 -1.09 18.14 -11.65
CA GLN A 194 -0.98 19.38 -10.84
C GLN A 194 0.11 19.24 -9.77
N ALA A 195 0.24 18.06 -9.15
CA ALA A 195 1.26 17.80 -8.15
C ALA A 195 2.69 17.83 -8.71
N GLU A 196 2.86 17.58 -10.02
CA GLU A 196 4.15 17.67 -10.72
C GLU A 196 4.50 19.09 -11.16
N GLN A 197 3.56 20.05 -11.11
CA GLN A 197 3.77 21.46 -11.50
C GLN A 197 4.08 22.37 -10.28
N GLU A 198 3.82 21.91 -9.07
CA GLU A 198 4.15 22.56 -7.81
C GLU A 198 5.55 22.16 -7.28
#